data_16b068ce09f51848a926b6d818be8c48
#
_entry.id   16b068ce09f51848a926b6d818be8c48
#
_cell.length_a   1.000
_cell.length_b   1.000
_cell.length_c   1.000
_cell.angle_alpha   90.00
_cell.angle_beta   90.00
_cell.angle_gamma   90.00
#
_symmetry.space_group_name_H-M   'P 1'
#
loop_
_entity.id
_entity.type
_entity.pdbx_description
1 polymer ?
#
loop_
_entity_poly.entity_id
_entity_poly.type
_entity_poly.pdbx_seq_one_letter_code
_entity_poly.pdbx_strand_id
1 'polypeptide(L)'
;NVMYSRGSVIPLFVRQLTEGKPLTLTEPTMTRFLMSLADSVELVEHAFMNANAGDIFVKKAPGSTVEVLARAVASLLGNDDPEIQVIGSRHGEKMHEALLSSEEISKASDEGDFYRVPLDARSLQYGLYFEEGETEISRAEDYTSENTKQLTVEETKQLLLKLPEMRRLAEV
;
A
#
# COMPACT_ATOMS: atom_id res chain seq x y z
N ASN A 1 1.91 4.57 3.54
CA ASN A 1 2.12 5.44 2.37
C ASN A 1 0.81 6.05 1.92
N VAL A 2 0.61 7.34 2.24
CA VAL A 2 -0.59 8.07 1.83
C VAL A 2 -0.34 8.69 0.45
N MET A 3 -1.27 8.44 -0.49
CA MET A 3 -1.21 9.00 -1.85
C MET A 3 -1.18 10.53 -1.82
N TYR A 4 -0.45 11.12 -2.77
CA TYR A 4 -0.29 12.57 -2.95
C TYR A 4 0.32 13.30 -1.75
N SER A 5 1.00 12.61 -0.84
CA SER A 5 1.71 13.26 0.26
C SER A 5 2.91 14.07 -0.27
N ARG A 6 3.33 15.08 0.49
CA ARG A 6 4.47 15.94 0.12
C ARG A 6 5.74 15.12 -0.08
N GLY A 7 6.37 15.27 -1.24
CA GLY A 7 7.58 14.53 -1.60
C GLY A 7 7.35 13.09 -2.08
N SER A 8 6.08 12.66 -2.22
CA SER A 8 5.76 11.34 -2.76
C SER A 8 5.82 11.29 -4.29
N VAL A 9 5.68 10.08 -4.83
CA VAL A 9 5.87 9.81 -6.26
C VAL A 9 4.80 10.46 -7.16
N ILE A 10 3.54 10.56 -6.71
CA ILE A 10 2.46 11.15 -7.52
C ILE A 10 2.74 12.63 -7.84
N PRO A 11 3.03 13.52 -6.87
CA PRO A 11 3.44 14.89 -7.18
C PRO A 11 4.69 14.99 -8.06
N LEU A 12 5.62 14.04 -7.94
CA LEU A 12 6.80 13.99 -8.82
C LEU A 12 6.38 13.75 -10.27
N PHE A 13 5.53 12.75 -10.53
CA PHE A 13 5.04 12.44 -11.87
C PHE A 13 4.26 13.61 -12.47
N VAL A 14 3.34 14.21 -11.70
CA VAL A 14 2.61 15.41 -12.14
C VAL A 14 3.57 16.52 -12.56
N ARG A 15 4.58 16.82 -11.76
CA ARG A 15 5.57 17.84 -12.08
C ARG A 15 6.37 17.50 -13.36
N GLN A 16 6.84 16.26 -13.49
CA GLN A 16 7.58 15.83 -14.67
C GLN A 16 6.74 15.96 -15.95
N LEU A 17 5.50 15.54 -15.92
CA LEU A 17 4.57 15.68 -17.06
C LEU A 17 4.31 17.16 -17.41
N THR A 18 4.08 18.00 -16.40
CA THR A 18 3.85 19.44 -16.61
C THR A 18 5.09 20.14 -17.19
N GLU A 19 6.28 19.67 -16.85
CA GLU A 19 7.55 20.18 -17.38
C GLU A 19 7.94 19.56 -18.73
N GLY A 20 7.12 18.66 -19.28
CA GLY A 20 7.42 17.94 -20.54
C GLY A 20 8.62 16.99 -20.42
N LYS A 21 8.89 16.48 -19.23
CA LYS A 21 9.99 15.56 -18.93
C LYS A 21 9.49 14.11 -18.92
N PRO A 22 10.37 13.12 -19.21
CA PRO A 22 10.06 11.73 -19.02
C PRO A 22 9.73 11.42 -17.55
N LEU A 23 8.86 10.43 -17.33
CA LEU A 23 8.59 9.89 -15.99
C LEU A 23 9.75 9.01 -15.55
N THR A 24 10.35 9.30 -14.42
CA THR A 24 11.46 8.52 -13.88
C THR A 24 10.98 7.47 -12.91
N LEU A 25 11.25 6.20 -13.19
CA LEU A 25 10.96 5.07 -12.33
C LEU A 25 12.27 4.43 -11.84
N THR A 26 12.31 4.04 -10.57
CA THR A 26 13.45 3.29 -10.04
C THR A 26 13.45 1.86 -10.53
N GLU A 27 12.31 1.20 -10.42
CA GLU A 27 12.05 -0.15 -10.93
C GLU A 27 10.54 -0.27 -11.27
N PRO A 28 10.16 -0.50 -12.53
CA PRO A 28 8.76 -0.51 -12.96
C PRO A 28 7.87 -1.50 -12.22
N THR A 29 8.42 -2.66 -11.86
CA THR A 29 7.72 -3.77 -11.22
C THR A 29 7.57 -3.63 -9.70
N MET A 30 8.21 -2.64 -9.08
CA MET A 30 8.00 -2.33 -7.66
C MET A 30 6.52 -2.11 -7.39
N THR A 31 5.99 -2.72 -6.34
CA THR A 31 4.60 -2.50 -5.93
C THR A 31 4.52 -1.59 -4.71
N ARG A 32 3.42 -0.85 -4.63
CA ARG A 32 3.10 0.02 -3.49
C ARG A 32 1.63 -0.11 -3.14
N PHE A 33 1.30 -0.05 -1.86
CA PHE A 33 -0.08 0.12 -1.44
C PHE A 33 -0.58 1.52 -1.80
N LEU A 34 -1.82 1.60 -2.24
CA LEU A 34 -2.48 2.85 -2.59
C LEU A 34 -3.59 3.15 -1.56
N MET A 35 -3.33 4.10 -0.70
CA MET A 35 -4.24 4.51 0.37
C MET A 35 -4.37 6.03 0.39
N SER A 36 -5.60 6.54 0.45
CA SER A 36 -5.86 7.97 0.59
C SER A 36 -5.72 8.44 2.04
N LEU A 37 -5.70 9.76 2.24
CA LEU A 37 -5.77 10.33 3.60
C LEU A 37 -7.10 9.97 4.28
N ALA A 38 -8.20 9.94 3.52
CA ALA A 38 -9.52 9.54 4.04
C ALA A 38 -9.51 8.10 4.55
N ASP A 39 -8.87 7.16 3.81
CA ASP A 39 -8.71 5.78 4.27
C ASP A 39 -7.89 5.68 5.56
N SER A 40 -6.88 6.56 5.71
CA SER A 40 -6.07 6.61 6.94
C SER A 40 -6.89 7.10 8.14
N VAL A 41 -7.76 8.09 7.92
CA VAL A 41 -8.68 8.58 8.96
C VAL A 41 -9.67 7.49 9.36
N GLU A 42 -10.28 6.82 8.37
CA GLU A 42 -11.20 5.71 8.61
C GLU A 42 -10.55 4.58 9.42
N LEU A 43 -9.29 4.23 9.11
CA LEU A 43 -8.53 3.24 9.89
C LEU A 43 -8.40 3.67 11.35
N VAL A 44 -8.07 4.94 11.61
CA VAL A 44 -7.93 5.45 12.98
C VAL A 44 -9.26 5.45 13.71
N GLU A 45 -10.34 5.90 13.06
CA GLU A 45 -11.69 5.90 13.63
C GLU A 45 -12.16 4.45 13.94
N HIS A 46 -11.94 3.52 13.00
CA HIS A 46 -12.27 2.11 13.19
C HIS A 46 -11.51 1.52 14.39
N ALA A 47 -10.21 1.74 14.46
CA ALA A 47 -9.38 1.26 15.57
C ALA A 47 -9.83 1.88 16.90
N PHE A 48 -10.13 3.18 16.92
CA PHE A 48 -10.58 3.87 18.14
C PHE A 48 -11.88 3.30 18.70
N MET A 49 -12.79 2.87 17.81
CA MET A 49 -14.10 2.33 18.22
C MET A 49 -14.06 0.84 18.57
N ASN A 50 -13.14 0.06 18.01
CA ASN A 50 -13.19 -1.41 18.05
C ASN A 50 -11.97 -2.05 18.76
N ALA A 51 -10.88 -1.29 19.01
CA ALA A 51 -9.67 -1.87 19.59
C ALA A 51 -9.81 -2.19 21.08
N ASN A 52 -9.26 -3.32 21.48
CA ASN A 52 -8.83 -3.52 22.87
C ASN A 52 -7.41 -2.99 23.08
N ALA A 53 -7.03 -2.81 24.33
CA ALA A 53 -5.68 -2.35 24.65
C ALA A 53 -4.60 -3.29 24.05
N GLY A 54 -3.73 -2.73 23.21
CA GLY A 54 -2.64 -3.46 22.56
C GLY A 54 -2.97 -4.09 21.21
N ASP A 55 -4.20 -3.97 20.72
CA ASP A 55 -4.55 -4.40 19.36
C ASP A 55 -3.90 -3.52 18.31
N ILE A 56 -3.55 -4.12 17.18
CA ILE A 56 -3.10 -3.40 15.98
C ILE A 56 -4.14 -3.62 14.87
N PHE A 57 -4.54 -2.55 14.20
CA PHE A 57 -5.38 -2.62 13.02
C PHE A 57 -4.60 -2.29 11.76
N VAL A 58 -4.85 -3.04 10.70
CA VAL A 58 -4.28 -2.82 9.37
C VAL A 58 -5.40 -2.75 8.35
N LYS A 59 -5.50 -1.62 7.63
CA LYS A 59 -6.47 -1.48 6.54
C LYS A 59 -6.00 -2.26 5.32
N LYS A 60 -6.89 -3.04 4.74
CA LYS A 60 -6.64 -3.71 3.46
C LYS A 60 -6.69 -2.67 2.34
N ALA A 61 -5.53 -2.28 1.85
CA ALA A 61 -5.41 -1.35 0.73
C ALA A 61 -5.06 -2.10 -0.55
N PRO A 62 -5.59 -1.68 -1.71
CA PRO A 62 -5.14 -2.22 -2.98
C PRO A 62 -3.71 -1.76 -3.27
N GLY A 63 -3.05 -2.49 -4.16
CA GLY A 63 -1.71 -2.15 -4.64
C GLY A 63 -1.67 -1.91 -6.14
N SER A 64 -0.60 -1.32 -6.61
CA SER A 64 -0.24 -1.31 -8.01
C SER A 64 1.28 -1.32 -8.18
N THR A 65 1.73 -1.67 -9.38
CA THR A 65 3.12 -1.40 -9.74
C THR A 65 3.34 0.09 -9.91
N VAL A 66 4.58 0.54 -9.72
CA VAL A 66 4.95 1.96 -9.93
C VAL A 66 4.74 2.36 -11.39
N GLU A 67 4.92 1.43 -12.35
CA GLU A 67 4.62 1.69 -13.76
C GLU A 67 3.12 1.91 -14.00
N VAL A 68 2.24 1.08 -13.46
CA VAL A 68 0.78 1.26 -13.56
C VAL A 68 0.37 2.61 -12.98
N LEU A 69 0.92 2.99 -11.83
CA LEU A 69 0.66 4.29 -11.21
C LEU A 69 1.12 5.45 -12.11
N ALA A 70 2.33 5.36 -12.69
CA ALA A 70 2.88 6.37 -13.59
C ALA A 70 2.00 6.57 -14.83
N ARG A 71 1.60 5.47 -15.48
CA ARG A 71 0.70 5.50 -16.65
C ARG A 71 -0.68 6.05 -16.30
N ALA A 72 -1.23 5.70 -15.14
CA ALA A 72 -2.52 6.22 -14.68
C ALA A 72 -2.47 7.75 -14.45
N VAL A 73 -1.41 8.26 -13.83
CA VAL A 73 -1.22 9.71 -13.64
C VAL A 73 -1.08 10.42 -14.99
N ALA A 74 -0.29 9.85 -15.91
CA ALA A 74 -0.08 10.44 -17.23
C ALA A 74 -1.38 10.50 -18.05
N SER A 75 -2.14 9.40 -18.09
CA SER A 75 -3.42 9.34 -18.80
C SER A 75 -4.44 10.34 -18.25
N LEU A 76 -4.49 10.56 -16.93
CA LEU A 76 -5.34 11.61 -16.33
C LEU A 76 -4.94 13.03 -16.75
N LEU A 77 -3.69 13.25 -17.12
CA LEU A 77 -3.19 14.53 -17.62
C LEU A 77 -3.14 14.61 -19.15
N GLY A 78 -3.85 13.70 -19.84
CA GLY A 78 -4.00 13.72 -21.31
C GLY A 78 -2.82 13.13 -22.08
N ASN A 79 -1.92 12.39 -21.42
CA ASN A 79 -0.79 11.70 -22.04
C ASN A 79 -0.94 10.18 -21.88
N ASP A 80 -1.48 9.51 -22.89
CA ASP A 80 -1.72 8.07 -22.87
C ASP A 80 -0.47 7.21 -23.19
N ASP A 81 0.59 7.81 -23.73
CA ASP A 81 1.85 7.14 -24.03
C ASP A 81 3.05 7.94 -23.48
N PRO A 82 3.20 8.01 -22.15
CA PRO A 82 4.28 8.77 -21.53
C PRO A 82 5.65 8.12 -21.76
N GLU A 83 6.64 8.96 -22.04
CA GLU A 83 8.03 8.50 -22.02
C GLU A 83 8.42 8.11 -20.59
N ILE A 84 8.91 6.88 -20.42
CA ILE A 84 9.34 6.34 -19.12
C ILE A 84 10.84 6.07 -19.16
N GLN A 85 11.56 6.65 -18.20
CA GLN A 85 12.98 6.42 -17.98
C GLN A 85 13.22 5.62 -16.71
N VAL A 86 13.75 4.40 -16.83
CA VAL A 86 14.16 3.59 -15.70
C VAL A 86 15.52 4.05 -15.21
N ILE A 87 15.60 4.48 -13.93
CA ILE A 87 16.82 5.05 -13.34
C ILE A 87 17.53 4.08 -12.38
N GLY A 88 16.96 2.90 -12.15
CA GLY A 88 17.49 1.88 -11.23
C GLY A 88 17.10 2.10 -9.76
N SER A 89 17.07 1.01 -9.00
CA SER A 89 16.71 1.03 -7.58
C SER A 89 17.78 1.73 -6.75
N ARG A 90 17.36 2.50 -5.77
CA ARG A 90 18.27 3.09 -4.77
C ARG A 90 18.56 2.10 -3.67
N HIS A 91 19.70 2.28 -3.01
CA HIS A 91 20.05 1.45 -1.86
C HIS A 91 18.98 1.57 -0.76
N GLY A 92 18.44 0.42 -0.33
CA GLY A 92 17.41 0.36 0.71
C GLY A 92 15.96 0.51 0.21
N GLU A 93 15.70 0.71 -1.08
CA GLU A 93 14.35 0.63 -1.63
C GLU A 93 13.86 -0.82 -1.68
N LYS A 94 12.67 -1.06 -1.14
CA LYS A 94 12.04 -2.37 -1.18
C LYS A 94 11.29 -2.57 -2.49
N MET A 95 11.33 -3.79 -3.03
CA MET A 95 10.49 -4.17 -4.19
C MET A 95 9.01 -4.11 -3.82
N HIS A 96 8.65 -4.63 -2.65
CA HIS A 96 7.29 -4.68 -2.14
C HIS A 96 7.27 -4.17 -0.69
N GLU A 97 6.20 -3.50 -0.30
CA GLU A 97 5.98 -3.07 1.07
C GLU A 97 5.20 -4.14 1.83
N ALA A 98 5.54 -4.39 3.09
CA ALA A 98 4.81 -5.30 3.96
C ALA A 98 4.04 -4.51 5.03
N LEU A 99 2.79 -4.91 5.30
CA LEU A 99 1.94 -4.36 6.35
C LEU A 99 1.77 -5.32 7.52
N LEU A 100 1.81 -6.63 7.27
CA LEU A 100 1.80 -7.67 8.30
C LEU A 100 2.86 -8.71 7.94
N SER A 101 3.59 -9.16 8.95
CA SER A 101 4.45 -10.34 8.83
C SER A 101 3.61 -11.62 8.81
N SER A 102 4.22 -12.72 8.37
CA SER A 102 3.60 -14.05 8.42
C SER A 102 3.14 -14.45 9.83
N GLU A 103 3.91 -14.06 10.86
CA GLU A 103 3.56 -14.30 12.26
C GLU A 103 2.35 -13.47 12.71
N GLU A 104 2.26 -12.21 12.28
CA GLU A 104 1.12 -11.34 12.58
C GLU A 104 -0.14 -11.79 11.84
N ILE A 105 -0.04 -12.12 10.55
CA ILE A 105 -1.21 -12.56 9.76
C ILE A 105 -1.79 -13.87 10.29
N SER A 106 -0.97 -14.79 10.80
CA SER A 106 -1.43 -16.05 11.39
C SER A 106 -2.30 -15.86 12.62
N LYS A 107 -2.12 -14.74 13.33
CA LYS A 107 -2.89 -14.37 14.55
C LYS A 107 -3.97 -13.35 14.28
N ALA A 108 -3.97 -12.76 13.08
CA ALA A 108 -4.91 -11.71 12.72
C ALA A 108 -6.31 -12.28 12.50
N SER A 109 -7.31 -11.56 12.94
CA SER A 109 -8.69 -11.76 12.51
C SER A 109 -8.98 -10.91 11.28
N ASP A 110 -9.68 -11.50 10.32
CA ASP A 110 -10.18 -10.80 9.13
C ASP A 110 -11.51 -10.13 9.47
N GLU A 111 -11.54 -8.81 9.49
CA GLU A 111 -12.74 -8.00 9.78
C GLU A 111 -13.23 -7.26 8.52
N GLY A 112 -13.18 -7.91 7.35
CA GLY A 112 -13.61 -7.32 6.08
C GLY A 112 -12.55 -6.38 5.50
N ASP A 113 -12.71 -5.07 5.68
CA ASP A 113 -11.76 -4.07 5.17
C ASP A 113 -10.51 -3.91 6.03
N PHE A 114 -10.46 -4.60 7.18
CA PHE A 114 -9.36 -4.51 8.14
C PHE A 114 -8.87 -5.90 8.56
N TYR A 115 -7.59 -5.94 8.92
CA TYR A 115 -7.05 -7.00 9.77
C TYR A 115 -6.89 -6.45 11.18
N ARG A 116 -7.24 -7.26 12.17
CA ARG A 116 -6.99 -6.99 13.59
C ARG A 116 -6.00 -8.00 14.11
N VAL A 117 -4.87 -7.53 14.60
CA VAL A 117 -3.85 -8.34 15.28
C VAL A 117 -4.01 -8.11 16.78
N PRO A 118 -4.44 -9.12 17.56
CA PRO A 118 -4.60 -8.97 19.00
C PRO A 118 -3.25 -8.87 19.69
N LEU A 119 -3.24 -8.22 20.86
CA LEU A 119 -2.07 -8.25 21.75
C LEU A 119 -1.71 -9.71 22.07
N ASP A 120 -0.46 -10.06 21.89
CA ASP A 120 0.06 -11.36 22.32
C ASP A 120 0.15 -11.38 23.87
N ALA A 121 -0.95 -11.82 24.49
CA ALA A 121 -1.06 -11.94 25.94
C ALA A 121 -0.50 -13.25 26.48
N ARG A 122 0.21 -14.04 25.64
CA ARG A 122 0.82 -15.30 26.10
C ARG A 122 1.84 -15.01 27.18
N SER A 123 1.61 -15.54 28.37
CA SER A 123 2.55 -15.44 29.49
C SER A 123 3.87 -16.09 29.09
N LEU A 124 4.99 -15.55 29.55
CA LEU A 124 6.35 -16.08 29.39
C LEU A 124 6.56 -17.48 30.05
N GLN A 125 5.54 -18.34 30.04
CA GLN A 125 5.65 -19.71 30.49
C GLN A 125 6.26 -20.57 29.38
N TYR A 126 7.58 -20.52 29.28
CA TYR A 126 8.39 -21.30 28.33
C TYR A 126 8.09 -22.81 28.31
N GLY A 127 7.51 -23.35 29.39
CA GLY A 127 7.23 -24.78 29.50
C GLY A 127 6.13 -25.34 28.60
N LEU A 128 5.23 -24.50 28.10
CA LEU A 128 4.13 -24.92 27.23
C LEU A 128 4.47 -24.92 25.73
N TYR A 129 5.62 -24.38 25.36
CA TYR A 129 6.02 -24.22 23.96
C TYR A 129 6.81 -25.39 23.37
N PHE A 130 7.17 -26.38 24.18
CA PHE A 130 8.00 -27.50 23.72
C PHE A 130 7.21 -28.73 23.22
N GLU A 131 5.88 -28.78 23.40
CA GLU A 131 5.11 -29.99 23.10
C GLU A 131 4.20 -29.92 21.87
N GLU A 132 3.78 -28.75 21.40
CA GLU A 132 2.95 -28.62 20.19
C GLU A 132 3.34 -27.38 19.38
N GLY A 133 4.07 -27.55 18.28
CA GLY A 133 4.33 -26.49 17.30
C GLY A 133 3.04 -26.23 16.48
N GLU A 134 2.62 -24.97 16.39
CA GLU A 134 1.52 -24.57 15.50
C GLU A 134 1.96 -24.71 14.05
N THR A 135 1.51 -25.77 13.39
CA THR A 135 1.87 -26.06 11.98
C THR A 135 1.23 -25.09 10.98
N GLU A 136 0.26 -24.29 11.38
CA GLU A 136 -0.39 -23.29 10.53
C GLU A 136 0.47 -22.02 10.37
N ILE A 137 1.27 -21.65 11.36
CA ILE A 137 2.14 -20.47 11.31
C ILE A 137 3.19 -20.59 10.20
N SER A 138 3.65 -21.81 9.89
CA SER A 138 4.70 -22.04 8.88
C SER A 138 4.25 -21.86 7.43
N ARG A 139 2.96 -21.63 7.17
CA ARG A 139 2.37 -21.48 5.82
C ARG A 139 1.82 -20.10 5.50
N ALA A 140 1.74 -19.23 6.50
CA ALA A 140 1.30 -17.86 6.26
C ALA A 140 2.41 -17.08 5.55
N GLU A 141 2.02 -16.30 4.55
CA GLU A 141 2.90 -15.35 3.87
C GLU A 141 2.68 -13.96 4.43
N ASP A 142 3.71 -13.11 4.37
CA ASP A 142 3.57 -11.70 4.73
C ASP A 142 2.48 -11.04 3.88
N TYR A 143 1.69 -10.14 4.47
CA TYR A 143 0.75 -9.31 3.71
C TYR A 143 1.50 -8.13 3.10
N THR A 144 1.69 -8.18 1.79
CA THR A 144 2.53 -7.24 1.06
C THR A 144 1.75 -6.50 -0.04
N SER A 145 2.35 -5.44 -0.54
CA SER A 145 1.81 -4.71 -1.70
C SER A 145 1.80 -5.52 -2.99
N GLU A 146 2.47 -6.67 -3.04
CA GLU A 146 2.47 -7.59 -4.18
C GLU A 146 1.25 -8.53 -4.16
N ASN A 147 0.92 -9.10 -2.99
CA ASN A 147 -0.14 -10.09 -2.85
C ASN A 147 -1.50 -9.52 -2.44
N THR A 148 -1.64 -8.20 -2.34
CA THR A 148 -2.94 -7.53 -2.24
C THR A 148 -3.62 -7.41 -3.62
N LYS A 149 -4.88 -6.96 -3.66
CA LYS A 149 -5.58 -6.68 -4.91
C LYS A 149 -4.76 -5.71 -5.78
N GLN A 150 -4.27 -6.19 -6.91
CA GLN A 150 -3.54 -5.36 -7.88
C GLN A 150 -4.52 -4.57 -8.76
N LEU A 151 -4.31 -3.26 -8.86
CA LEU A 151 -5.12 -2.39 -9.70
C LEU A 151 -4.54 -2.30 -11.11
N THR A 152 -5.43 -2.29 -12.09
CA THR A 152 -5.13 -1.90 -13.47
C THR A 152 -4.91 -0.39 -13.59
N VAL A 153 -4.45 0.08 -14.74
CA VAL A 153 -4.32 1.53 -15.02
C VAL A 153 -5.66 2.24 -14.84
N GLU A 154 -6.75 1.67 -15.36
CA GLU A 154 -8.07 2.29 -15.27
C GLU A 154 -8.61 2.32 -13.83
N GLU A 155 -8.48 1.23 -13.08
CA GLU A 155 -8.84 1.21 -11.65
C GLU A 155 -8.00 2.22 -10.85
N THR A 156 -6.71 2.34 -11.17
CA THR A 156 -5.83 3.32 -10.53
C THR A 156 -6.25 4.75 -10.84
N LYS A 157 -6.64 5.06 -12.09
CA LYS A 157 -7.21 6.36 -12.47
C LYS A 157 -8.46 6.69 -11.63
N GLN A 158 -9.39 5.73 -11.50
CA GLN A 158 -10.60 5.91 -10.70
C GLN A 158 -10.27 6.18 -9.22
N LEU A 159 -9.26 5.50 -8.69
CA LEU A 159 -8.80 5.75 -7.34
C LEU A 159 -8.15 7.14 -7.18
N LEU A 160 -7.30 7.54 -8.13
CA LEU A 160 -6.65 8.86 -8.15
C LEU A 160 -7.65 10.00 -8.24
N LEU A 161 -8.75 9.84 -8.99
CA LEU A 161 -9.82 10.84 -9.10
C LEU A 161 -10.60 11.06 -7.78
N LYS A 162 -10.46 10.20 -6.79
CA LYS A 162 -10.97 10.46 -5.43
C LYS A 162 -10.15 11.52 -4.70
N LEU A 163 -8.91 11.77 -5.13
CA LEU A 163 -8.05 12.81 -4.56
C LEU A 163 -8.44 14.18 -5.12
N PRO A 164 -8.72 15.18 -4.26
CA PRO A 164 -9.12 16.52 -4.72
C PRO A 164 -8.09 17.19 -5.64
N GLU A 165 -6.80 16.93 -5.40
CA GLU A 165 -5.68 17.46 -6.17
C GLU A 165 -5.68 16.89 -7.60
N MET A 166 -5.85 15.57 -7.73
CA MET A 166 -5.86 14.91 -9.04
C MET A 166 -7.10 15.26 -9.85
N ARG A 167 -8.25 15.40 -9.18
CA ARG A 167 -9.49 15.83 -9.86
C ARG A 167 -9.33 17.21 -10.49
N ARG A 168 -8.77 18.17 -9.74
CA ARG A 168 -8.52 19.53 -10.25
C ARG A 168 -7.56 19.56 -11.44
N LEU A 169 -6.58 18.65 -11.48
CA LEU A 169 -5.60 18.56 -12.57
C LEU A 169 -6.19 17.88 -13.81
N ALA A 170 -7.13 16.95 -13.65
CA ALA A 170 -7.78 16.24 -14.75
C ALA A 170 -8.92 17.04 -15.42
N GLU A 171 -9.39 18.13 -14.79
CA GLU A 171 -10.45 19.01 -15.32
C GLU A 171 -9.91 20.18 -16.17
N VAL A 172 -8.59 20.30 -16.32
CA VAL A 172 -7.91 21.35 -17.11
C VAL A 172 -7.48 20.79 -18.46
#